data_6442f865c3e83862144755ccf47049e6
#
_entry.id   6442f865c3e83862144755ccf47049e6
#
_cell.length_a   1.000
_cell.length_b   1.000
_cell.length_c   1.000
_cell.angle_alpha   90.00
_cell.angle_beta   90.00
_cell.angle_gamma   90.00
#
_symmetry.space_group_name_H-M   'P 1'
#
loop_
_entity.id
_entity.type
_entity.pdbx_description
1 polymer ?
#
loop_
_entity_poly.entity_id
_entity_poly.type
_entity_poly.pdbx_seq_one_letter_code
_entity_poly.pdbx_strand_id
1 'polypeptide(L)'
;MSYSITPIATVHSPYKQKFGIARQPGLVPAAEICIELTPEFTADSVRGLEDFDYVWISFIFHGVLDEGWAQMVRPPRLGGKQKMGVFATRSPHRPNHLGLSLLKLERIETGKPVRIYCSGADLLDGTPVVDIKPYIPFVESKPDASSGFVSGKPEELSVVWAESTLAEHLSTEEKHLIEQSIAQDPRPAYQNIPKRVYVMNIADYEVQFRIENKCATVIKLSKI
;
A
#
# COMPACT_ATOMS: atom_id res chain seq x y z
N MET A 1 14.63 -25.31 13.92
CA MET A 1 14.63 -25.44 12.45
C MET A 1 14.44 -24.04 11.88
N SER A 2 15.20 -23.64 10.87
CA SER A 2 14.99 -22.44 10.08
C SER A 2 14.73 -22.85 8.62
N TYR A 3 13.89 -22.08 7.93
CA TYR A 3 13.60 -22.27 6.51
C TYR A 3 14.04 -21.00 5.76
N SER A 4 14.71 -21.18 4.62
CA SER A 4 15.03 -20.06 3.74
C SER A 4 13.86 -19.81 2.78
N ILE A 5 13.53 -18.55 2.56
CA ILE A 5 12.55 -18.10 1.56
C ILE A 5 13.29 -17.21 0.57
N THR A 6 13.18 -17.53 -0.71
CA THR A 6 13.77 -16.74 -1.80
C THR A 6 12.70 -15.86 -2.42
N PRO A 7 12.92 -14.55 -2.57
CA PRO A 7 12.02 -13.69 -3.33
C PRO A 7 11.91 -14.14 -4.79
N ILE A 8 10.69 -14.14 -5.31
CA ILE A 8 10.36 -14.52 -6.69
C ILE A 8 10.15 -13.31 -7.59
N ALA A 9 9.99 -12.12 -6.99
CA ALA A 9 9.74 -10.88 -7.72
C ALA A 9 10.10 -9.66 -6.86
N THR A 10 10.19 -8.51 -7.54
CA THR A 10 10.33 -7.19 -6.92
C THR A 10 9.15 -6.31 -7.34
N VAL A 11 8.62 -5.54 -6.40
CA VAL A 11 7.55 -4.57 -6.65
C VAL A 11 8.14 -3.25 -7.10
N HIS A 12 7.64 -2.71 -8.21
CA HIS A 12 7.80 -1.32 -8.61
C HIS A 12 6.52 -0.57 -8.27
N SER A 13 6.62 0.38 -7.34
CA SER A 13 5.47 1.08 -6.77
C SER A 13 5.64 2.59 -6.86
N PRO A 14 4.54 3.35 -6.94
CA PRO A 14 4.58 4.80 -6.81
C PRO A 14 4.93 5.26 -5.39
N TYR A 15 4.83 4.39 -4.39
CA TYR A 15 5.18 4.69 -3.00
C TYR A 15 6.68 4.54 -2.76
N LYS A 16 7.43 5.64 -2.86
CA LYS A 16 8.90 5.65 -2.69
C LYS A 16 9.34 5.74 -1.23
N GLN A 17 8.43 6.02 -0.32
CA GLN A 17 8.67 6.13 1.12
C GLN A 17 7.49 5.58 1.93
N LYS A 18 7.71 5.28 3.22
CA LYS A 18 6.67 4.73 4.11
C LYS A 18 5.50 5.70 4.35
N PHE A 19 5.77 7.02 4.35
CA PHE A 19 4.73 8.03 4.55
C PHE A 19 3.89 8.20 3.29
N GLY A 20 2.58 8.07 3.41
CA GLY A 20 1.64 8.16 2.29
C GLY A 20 1.18 6.82 1.74
N ILE A 21 1.81 5.69 2.11
CA ILE A 21 1.34 4.37 1.71
C ILE A 21 -0.05 4.11 2.32
N ALA A 22 -0.97 3.59 1.49
CA ALA A 22 -2.27 3.12 1.96
C ALA A 22 -2.10 2.09 3.09
N ARG A 23 -2.89 2.23 4.17
CA ARG A 23 -2.76 1.36 5.35
C ARG A 23 -3.30 -0.05 5.13
N GLN A 24 -4.07 -0.26 4.09
CA GLN A 24 -4.63 -1.55 3.67
C GLN A 24 -4.79 -1.55 2.15
N PRO A 25 -4.73 -2.71 1.49
CA PRO A 25 -5.02 -2.80 0.07
C PRO A 25 -6.46 -2.36 -0.25
N GLY A 26 -6.66 -1.83 -1.44
CA GLY A 26 -7.96 -1.38 -1.94
C GLY A 26 -8.43 -0.02 -1.42
N LEU A 27 -7.70 0.64 -0.49
CA LEU A 27 -8.05 1.98 -0.02
C LEU A 27 -7.67 3.09 -1.00
N VAL A 28 -6.69 2.85 -1.85
CA VAL A 28 -6.25 3.75 -2.91
C VAL A 28 -6.30 3.00 -4.24
N PRO A 29 -7.47 2.91 -4.90
CA PRO A 29 -7.62 2.18 -6.17
C PRO A 29 -6.65 2.65 -7.27
N ALA A 30 -6.30 3.92 -7.29
CA ALA A 30 -5.35 4.48 -8.26
C ALA A 30 -3.88 4.06 -8.03
N ALA A 31 -3.55 3.38 -6.92
CA ALA A 31 -2.21 2.88 -6.68
C ALA A 31 -1.92 1.61 -7.49
N GLU A 32 -1.51 1.78 -8.74
CA GLU A 32 -1.03 0.69 -9.59
C GLU A 32 0.44 0.39 -9.30
N ILE A 33 0.77 -0.90 -9.25
CA ILE A 33 2.13 -1.42 -9.12
C ILE A 33 2.45 -2.39 -10.24
N CYS A 34 3.74 -2.55 -10.52
CA CYS A 34 4.27 -3.61 -11.35
C CYS A 34 5.06 -4.60 -10.49
N ILE A 35 4.71 -5.87 -10.53
CA ILE A 35 5.43 -6.98 -9.90
C ILE A 35 6.28 -7.63 -10.99
N GLU A 36 7.59 -7.38 -10.96
CA GLU A 36 8.54 -7.91 -11.94
C GLU A 36 9.13 -9.21 -11.41
N LEU A 37 8.82 -10.33 -12.10
CA LEU A 37 9.32 -11.64 -11.72
C LEU A 37 10.83 -11.76 -12.03
N THR A 38 11.52 -12.54 -11.18
CA THR A 38 12.94 -12.85 -11.40
C THR A 38 13.13 -13.69 -12.69
N PRO A 39 14.33 -13.67 -13.31
CA PRO A 39 14.55 -14.23 -14.65
C PRO A 39 14.27 -15.73 -14.81
N GLU A 40 14.24 -16.49 -13.72
CA GLU A 40 13.91 -17.92 -13.73
C GLU A 40 12.44 -18.22 -14.05
N PHE A 41 11.54 -17.23 -13.86
CA PHE A 41 10.12 -17.38 -14.16
C PHE A 41 9.80 -16.94 -15.59
N THR A 42 8.98 -17.74 -16.26
CA THR A 42 8.56 -17.50 -17.64
C THR A 42 7.04 -17.34 -17.74
N ALA A 43 6.53 -17.10 -18.93
CA ALA A 43 5.09 -17.06 -19.20
C ALA A 43 4.33 -18.29 -18.67
N ASP A 44 4.99 -19.44 -18.57
CA ASP A 44 4.36 -20.67 -18.07
C ASP A 44 3.98 -20.57 -16.60
N SER A 45 4.72 -19.80 -15.79
CA SER A 45 4.44 -19.62 -14.36
C SER A 45 3.20 -18.75 -14.08
N VAL A 46 2.73 -17.98 -15.04
CA VAL A 46 1.56 -17.10 -14.93
C VAL A 46 0.40 -17.53 -15.82
N ARG A 47 0.53 -18.65 -16.55
CA ARG A 47 -0.51 -19.14 -17.45
C ARG A 47 -1.80 -19.45 -16.70
N GLY A 48 -2.92 -18.83 -17.13
CA GLY A 48 -4.24 -18.95 -16.52
C GLY A 48 -4.45 -18.02 -15.30
N LEU A 49 -3.43 -17.22 -14.91
CA LEU A 49 -3.62 -16.24 -13.84
C LEU A 49 -4.50 -15.07 -14.31
N GLU A 50 -4.50 -14.77 -15.59
CA GLU A 50 -5.32 -13.74 -16.24
C GLU A 50 -6.83 -13.96 -16.13
N ASP A 51 -7.27 -15.18 -15.79
CA ASP A 51 -8.68 -15.52 -15.58
C ASP A 51 -9.21 -15.09 -14.19
N PHE A 52 -8.35 -14.57 -13.31
CA PHE A 52 -8.69 -14.14 -11.96
C PHE A 52 -8.68 -12.61 -11.83
N ASP A 53 -9.70 -12.07 -11.17
CA ASP A 53 -9.79 -10.61 -10.90
C ASP A 53 -8.84 -10.15 -9.79
N TYR A 54 -8.50 -11.02 -8.84
CA TYR A 54 -7.70 -10.69 -7.66
C TYR A 54 -6.64 -11.74 -7.37
N VAL A 55 -5.53 -11.26 -6.82
CA VAL A 55 -4.40 -12.10 -6.39
C VAL A 55 -3.94 -11.74 -4.98
N TRP A 56 -3.62 -12.78 -4.20
CA TRP A 56 -2.88 -12.65 -2.96
C TRP A 56 -1.40 -12.49 -3.24
N ILE A 57 -0.81 -11.44 -2.71
CA ILE A 57 0.63 -11.19 -2.76
C ILE A 57 1.20 -11.39 -1.37
N SER A 58 2.07 -12.40 -1.21
CA SER A 58 2.88 -12.60 -0.01
C SER A 58 4.23 -11.93 -0.20
N PHE A 59 4.65 -11.10 0.77
CA PHE A 59 5.84 -10.27 0.62
C PHE A 59 6.57 -10.06 1.95
N ILE A 60 7.77 -9.47 1.89
CA ILE A 60 8.57 -9.12 3.06
C ILE A 60 8.46 -7.62 3.31
N PHE A 61 8.15 -7.24 4.55
CA PHE A 61 8.22 -5.84 5.01
C PHE A 61 9.69 -5.39 5.12
N HIS A 62 10.38 -5.27 3.98
CA HIS A 62 11.81 -5.02 3.91
C HIS A 62 12.23 -3.69 4.56
N GLY A 63 11.35 -2.69 4.57
CA GLY A 63 11.63 -1.37 5.14
C GLY A 63 11.73 -1.33 6.67
N VAL A 64 11.53 -2.44 7.41
CA VAL A 64 11.57 -2.51 8.88
C VAL A 64 12.41 -3.67 9.43
N LEU A 65 13.19 -4.33 8.59
CA LEU A 65 13.97 -5.50 9.01
C LEU A 65 14.92 -5.18 10.18
N ASP A 66 15.58 -4.03 10.12
CA ASP A 66 16.54 -3.57 11.15
C ASP A 66 15.84 -3.12 12.45
N GLU A 67 14.52 -2.87 12.40
CA GLU A 67 13.74 -2.46 13.57
C GLU A 67 13.30 -3.66 14.44
N GLY A 68 13.43 -4.89 13.89
CA GLY A 68 13.05 -6.12 14.56
C GLY A 68 11.54 -6.27 14.75
N TRP A 69 11.12 -7.16 15.64
CA TRP A 69 9.73 -7.44 15.94
C TRP A 69 9.40 -7.19 17.42
N ALA A 70 8.10 -7.03 17.73
CA ALA A 70 7.62 -6.83 19.08
C ALA A 70 6.39 -7.68 19.35
N GLN A 71 6.28 -8.23 20.57
CA GLN A 71 5.10 -9.02 20.97
C GLN A 71 3.81 -8.18 20.98
N MET A 72 3.94 -6.88 21.29
CA MET A 72 2.83 -5.94 21.36
C MET A 72 3.14 -4.68 20.56
N VAL A 73 2.15 -4.20 19.82
CA VAL A 73 2.24 -2.98 19.00
C VAL A 73 1.09 -2.02 19.35
N ARG A 74 1.17 -0.78 18.87
CA ARG A 74 0.12 0.24 19.05
C ARG A 74 -0.56 0.52 17.71
N PRO A 75 -1.72 -0.08 17.42
CA PRO A 75 -2.44 0.16 16.18
C PRO A 75 -2.86 1.64 16.06
N PRO A 76 -2.65 2.30 14.91
CA PRO A 76 -3.10 3.66 14.69
C PRO A 76 -4.62 3.84 14.90
N ARG A 77 -5.44 2.86 14.55
CA ARG A 77 -6.90 2.89 14.73
C ARG A 77 -7.35 3.01 16.20
N LEU A 78 -6.50 2.60 17.14
CA LEU A 78 -6.73 2.75 18.57
C LEU A 78 -6.04 4.03 19.12
N GLY A 79 -5.80 5.03 18.26
CA GLY A 79 -5.16 6.30 18.60
C GLY A 79 -3.71 6.16 19.05
N GLY A 80 -3.06 5.02 18.81
CA GLY A 80 -1.68 4.75 19.22
C GLY A 80 -1.47 4.62 20.73
N LYS A 81 -2.53 4.63 21.53
CA LYS A 81 -2.48 4.56 23.02
C LYS A 81 -2.58 3.13 23.54
N GLN A 82 -3.50 2.36 23.00
CA GLN A 82 -3.72 0.97 23.41
C GLN A 82 -2.74 0.03 22.72
N LYS A 83 -2.14 -0.90 23.49
CA LYS A 83 -1.32 -1.97 22.98
C LYS A 83 -2.16 -3.19 22.62
N MET A 84 -1.83 -3.83 21.50
CA MET A 84 -2.44 -5.08 21.04
C MET A 84 -1.34 -6.10 20.76
N GLY A 85 -1.65 -7.38 20.92
CA GLY A 85 -0.74 -8.46 20.48
C GLY A 85 -0.48 -8.35 18.99
N VAL A 86 0.74 -8.59 18.56
CA VAL A 86 1.16 -8.43 17.16
C VAL A 86 0.31 -9.26 16.19
N PHE A 87 -0.10 -10.47 16.61
CA PHE A 87 -0.94 -11.36 15.80
C PHE A 87 -2.42 -10.92 15.70
N ALA A 88 -2.85 -10.02 16.58
CA ALA A 88 -4.16 -9.37 16.45
C ALA A 88 -4.11 -8.12 15.55
N THR A 89 -2.99 -7.88 14.85
CA THR A 89 -2.76 -6.72 14.00
C THR A 89 -2.12 -7.12 12.67
N ARG A 90 -2.06 -6.17 11.73
CA ARG A 90 -1.31 -6.29 10.47
C ARG A 90 -0.02 -5.47 10.51
N SER A 91 0.57 -5.31 11.70
CA SER A 91 1.82 -4.57 11.88
C SER A 91 2.99 -5.23 11.12
N PRO A 92 3.89 -4.45 10.50
CA PRO A 92 5.10 -4.98 9.88
C PRO A 92 6.14 -5.48 10.91
N HIS A 93 6.05 -5.03 12.18
CA HIS A 93 6.95 -5.45 13.27
C HIS A 93 6.53 -6.81 13.85
N ARG A 94 6.43 -7.82 12.97
CA ARG A 94 6.02 -9.20 13.29
C ARG A 94 7.17 -10.19 13.08
N PRO A 95 7.16 -11.36 13.74
CA PRO A 95 8.13 -12.40 13.46
C PRO A 95 8.17 -12.70 11.96
N ASN A 96 9.32 -12.88 11.37
CA ASN A 96 9.53 -13.10 9.93
C ASN A 96 9.15 -11.94 8.99
N HIS A 97 8.59 -10.84 9.47
CA HIS A 97 8.22 -9.66 8.66
C HIS A 97 7.41 -9.96 7.39
N LEU A 98 6.60 -11.04 7.41
CA LEU A 98 5.76 -11.40 6.26
C LEU A 98 4.49 -10.56 6.21
N GLY A 99 4.19 -10.04 5.02
CA GLY A 99 2.97 -9.35 4.67
C GLY A 99 2.11 -10.16 3.71
N LEU A 100 0.82 -9.82 3.64
CA LEU A 100 -0.14 -10.41 2.73
C LEU A 100 -1.14 -9.34 2.31
N SER A 101 -1.24 -9.08 1.01
CA SER A 101 -2.17 -8.11 0.44
C SER A 101 -2.99 -8.73 -0.69
N LEU A 102 -4.28 -8.46 -0.71
CA LEU A 102 -5.19 -8.83 -1.79
C LEU A 102 -5.25 -7.65 -2.76
N LEU A 103 -4.76 -7.85 -3.98
CA LEU A 103 -4.69 -6.81 -5.01
C LEU A 103 -5.55 -7.18 -6.19
N LYS A 104 -6.11 -6.17 -6.86
CA LYS A 104 -6.82 -6.36 -8.12
C LYS A 104 -5.81 -6.60 -9.23
N LEU A 105 -5.96 -7.68 -9.98
CA LEU A 105 -5.15 -7.96 -11.15
C LEU A 105 -5.64 -7.12 -12.34
N GLU A 106 -4.77 -6.34 -12.95
CA GLU A 106 -5.13 -5.49 -14.09
C GLU A 106 -4.69 -6.11 -15.42
N ARG A 107 -3.44 -6.58 -15.50
CA ARG A 107 -2.88 -7.18 -16.70
C ARG A 107 -1.59 -7.94 -16.41
N ILE A 108 -1.20 -8.81 -17.34
CA ILE A 108 0.05 -9.58 -17.31
C ILE A 108 0.79 -9.35 -18.63
N GLU A 109 2.07 -9.02 -18.55
CA GLU A 109 2.98 -8.95 -19.67
C GLU A 109 3.94 -10.15 -19.61
N THR A 110 3.83 -11.04 -20.60
CA THR A 110 4.60 -12.30 -20.66
C THR A 110 5.96 -12.16 -21.34
N GLY A 111 6.51 -10.94 -21.38
CA GLY A 111 7.85 -10.67 -21.89
C GLY A 111 8.96 -11.23 -21.00
N LYS A 112 10.18 -10.74 -21.22
CA LYS A 112 11.33 -11.00 -20.35
C LYS A 112 11.85 -9.67 -19.82
N PRO A 113 11.70 -9.41 -18.52
CA PRO A 113 11.03 -10.22 -17.48
C PRO A 113 9.49 -10.27 -17.64
N VAL A 114 8.85 -11.27 -17.01
CA VAL A 114 7.39 -11.31 -16.86
C VAL A 114 6.98 -10.24 -15.85
N ARG A 115 5.90 -9.50 -16.16
CA ARG A 115 5.39 -8.43 -15.31
C ARG A 115 3.90 -8.62 -15.05
N ILE A 116 3.51 -8.47 -13.78
CA ILE A 116 2.13 -8.54 -13.32
C ILE A 116 1.76 -7.16 -12.77
N TYR A 117 0.72 -6.56 -13.33
CA TYR A 117 0.24 -5.24 -12.91
C TYR A 117 -0.99 -5.38 -12.04
N CYS A 118 -0.96 -4.75 -10.88
CA CYS A 118 -2.04 -4.78 -9.90
C CYS A 118 -2.38 -3.38 -9.41
N SER A 119 -3.65 -3.13 -9.11
CA SER A 119 -4.11 -1.87 -8.53
C SER A 119 -4.61 -2.02 -7.09
N GLY A 120 -4.81 -0.87 -6.43
CA GLY A 120 -5.20 -0.83 -5.01
C GLY A 120 -4.08 -1.26 -4.06
N ALA A 121 -2.82 -1.08 -4.46
CA ALA A 121 -1.68 -1.58 -3.71
C ALA A 121 -1.35 -0.73 -2.47
N ASP A 122 -0.81 -1.42 -1.45
CA ASP A 122 -0.29 -0.86 -0.20
C ASP A 122 1.19 -1.23 0.03
N LEU A 123 1.95 -1.36 -1.06
CA LEU A 123 3.31 -1.87 -1.07
C LEU A 123 4.33 -0.78 -1.38
N LEU A 124 5.40 -0.73 -0.59
CA LEU A 124 6.55 0.15 -0.82
C LEU A 124 7.32 -0.30 -2.07
N ASP A 125 7.90 0.65 -2.79
CA ASP A 125 8.81 0.36 -3.90
C ASP A 125 9.98 -0.53 -3.45
N GLY A 126 10.41 -1.46 -4.30
CA GLY A 126 11.45 -2.43 -3.99
C GLY A 126 11.01 -3.57 -3.06
N THR A 127 9.71 -3.71 -2.74
CA THR A 127 9.23 -4.80 -1.86
C THR A 127 9.47 -6.17 -2.50
N PRO A 128 10.19 -7.08 -1.79
CA PRO A 128 10.38 -8.45 -2.25
C PRO A 128 9.09 -9.26 -2.11
N VAL A 129 8.64 -9.87 -3.22
CA VAL A 129 7.49 -10.81 -3.24
C VAL A 129 8.01 -12.23 -3.09
N VAL A 130 7.35 -13.03 -2.26
CA VAL A 130 7.75 -14.41 -1.97
C VAL A 130 6.76 -15.45 -2.49
N ASP A 131 5.51 -15.06 -2.75
CA ASP A 131 4.49 -15.93 -3.32
C ASP A 131 3.33 -15.14 -3.91
N ILE A 132 2.67 -15.71 -4.93
CA ILE A 132 1.47 -15.16 -5.59
C ILE A 132 0.45 -16.28 -5.67
N LYS A 133 -0.80 -16.02 -5.24
CA LYS A 133 -1.92 -16.98 -5.35
C LYS A 133 -3.17 -16.29 -5.89
N PRO A 134 -3.98 -16.96 -6.71
CA PRO A 134 -5.27 -16.43 -7.10
C PRO A 134 -6.21 -16.33 -5.90
N TYR A 135 -7.10 -15.34 -5.90
CA TYR A 135 -8.16 -15.22 -4.91
C TYR A 135 -9.38 -16.05 -5.36
N ILE A 136 -9.92 -16.86 -4.43
CA ILE A 136 -11.05 -17.74 -4.69
C ILE A 136 -12.24 -17.35 -3.79
N PRO A 137 -13.21 -16.55 -4.28
CA PRO A 137 -14.26 -15.93 -3.46
C PRO A 137 -15.07 -16.92 -2.61
N PHE A 138 -15.47 -18.09 -3.16
CA PHE A 138 -16.35 -19.02 -2.44
C PHE A 138 -15.70 -19.66 -1.21
N VAL A 139 -14.36 -19.74 -1.18
CA VAL A 139 -13.61 -20.29 -0.04
C VAL A 139 -13.24 -19.19 0.94
N GLU A 140 -12.77 -18.04 0.43
CA GLU A 140 -12.05 -17.02 1.20
C GLU A 140 -12.95 -15.90 1.71
N SER A 141 -14.04 -15.57 0.99
CA SER A 141 -14.93 -14.49 1.40
C SER A 141 -15.79 -14.90 2.60
N LYS A 142 -15.73 -14.11 3.66
CA LYS A 142 -16.52 -14.27 4.89
C LYS A 142 -17.11 -12.92 5.28
N PRO A 143 -18.14 -12.42 4.59
CA PRO A 143 -18.67 -11.06 4.77
C PRO A 143 -19.20 -10.80 6.18
N ASP A 144 -19.71 -11.84 6.87
CA ASP A 144 -20.27 -11.73 8.21
C ASP A 144 -19.23 -11.93 9.33
N ALA A 145 -17.94 -12.08 8.98
CA ALA A 145 -16.90 -12.31 9.96
C ALA A 145 -16.65 -11.04 10.81
N SER A 146 -16.50 -11.22 12.13
CA SER A 146 -16.09 -10.14 13.02
C SER A 146 -14.65 -9.68 12.71
N SER A 147 -14.44 -8.38 12.63
CA SER A 147 -13.13 -7.76 12.38
C SER A 147 -12.48 -7.15 13.64
N GLY A 148 -12.94 -7.55 14.84
CA GLY A 148 -12.39 -7.12 16.11
C GLY A 148 -12.51 -5.59 16.30
N PHE A 149 -11.39 -4.92 16.58
CA PHE A 149 -11.38 -3.46 16.78
C PHE A 149 -11.43 -2.65 15.45
N VAL A 150 -11.54 -3.31 14.31
CA VAL A 150 -11.61 -2.66 12.99
C VAL A 150 -13.07 -2.55 12.55
N SER A 151 -13.71 -1.42 12.83
CA SER A 151 -15.16 -1.21 12.65
C SER A 151 -15.58 -0.76 11.23
N GLY A 152 -14.73 -0.91 10.21
CA GLY A 152 -15.05 -0.49 8.85
C GLY A 152 -13.94 0.32 8.17
N LYS A 153 -14.24 0.91 7.03
CA LYS A 153 -13.31 1.77 6.31
C LYS A 153 -12.93 2.99 7.15
N PRO A 154 -11.69 3.51 7.03
CA PRO A 154 -11.33 4.79 7.64
C PRO A 154 -12.16 5.93 7.03
N GLU A 155 -12.41 6.99 7.82
CA GLU A 155 -12.92 8.24 7.26
C GLU A 155 -11.87 8.84 6.33
N GLU A 156 -12.32 9.35 5.20
CA GLU A 156 -11.46 10.00 4.22
C GLU A 156 -11.48 11.52 4.42
N LEU A 157 -10.34 12.16 4.16
CA LEU A 157 -10.25 13.61 4.09
C LEU A 157 -10.79 14.08 2.73
N SER A 158 -11.43 15.25 2.70
CA SER A 158 -11.57 15.98 1.44
C SER A 158 -10.19 16.50 1.02
N VAL A 159 -9.91 16.47 -0.29
CA VAL A 159 -8.64 16.96 -0.83
C VAL A 159 -8.94 18.10 -1.81
N VAL A 160 -8.26 19.22 -1.63
CA VAL A 160 -8.36 20.40 -2.50
C VAL A 160 -6.96 20.88 -2.88
N TRP A 161 -6.86 21.52 -4.01
CA TRP A 161 -5.63 22.16 -4.47
C TRP A 161 -5.72 23.66 -4.18
N ALA A 162 -4.69 24.23 -3.54
CA ALA A 162 -4.67 25.65 -3.21
C ALA A 162 -4.80 26.52 -4.48
N GLU A 163 -4.17 26.07 -5.58
CA GLU A 163 -4.27 26.66 -6.91
C GLU A 163 -4.51 25.51 -7.91
N SER A 164 -5.47 25.68 -8.83
CA SER A 164 -5.77 24.66 -9.85
C SER A 164 -4.58 24.37 -10.76
N THR A 165 -3.75 25.37 -11.00
CA THR A 165 -2.53 25.31 -11.82
C THR A 165 -1.51 24.29 -11.32
N LEU A 166 -1.50 23.96 -10.01
CA LEU A 166 -0.60 22.94 -9.45
C LEU A 166 -0.84 21.56 -10.07
N ALA A 167 -2.05 21.26 -10.49
CA ALA A 167 -2.43 19.96 -11.04
C ALA A 167 -2.49 19.92 -12.58
N GLU A 168 -2.26 21.03 -13.28
CA GLU A 168 -2.42 21.13 -14.74
C GLU A 168 -1.47 20.20 -15.53
N HIS A 169 -0.32 19.86 -14.94
CA HIS A 169 0.70 19.04 -15.60
C HIS A 169 0.60 17.57 -15.24
N LEU A 170 -0.35 17.19 -14.37
CA LEU A 170 -0.58 15.81 -13.96
C LEU A 170 -1.51 15.10 -14.95
N SER A 171 -1.24 13.83 -15.21
CA SER A 171 -2.25 12.95 -15.80
C SER A 171 -3.42 12.75 -14.82
N THR A 172 -4.55 12.27 -15.33
CA THR A 172 -5.71 11.93 -14.49
C THR A 172 -5.36 10.88 -13.43
N GLU A 173 -4.56 9.88 -13.82
CA GLU A 173 -4.11 8.80 -12.96
C GLU A 173 -3.19 9.31 -11.84
N GLU A 174 -2.21 10.16 -12.16
CA GLU A 174 -1.30 10.77 -11.19
C GLU A 174 -2.06 11.64 -10.19
N LYS A 175 -3.00 12.46 -10.70
CA LYS A 175 -3.85 13.29 -9.85
C LYS A 175 -4.69 12.44 -8.89
N HIS A 176 -5.37 11.41 -9.39
CA HIS A 176 -6.16 10.50 -8.56
C HIS A 176 -5.29 9.77 -7.53
N LEU A 177 -4.10 9.32 -7.91
CA LEU A 177 -3.16 8.67 -6.99
C LEU A 177 -2.80 9.59 -5.82
N ILE A 178 -2.44 10.85 -6.11
CA ILE A 178 -2.09 11.85 -5.09
C ILE A 178 -3.30 12.14 -4.19
N GLU A 179 -4.45 12.46 -4.79
CA GLU A 179 -5.66 12.81 -4.04
C GLU A 179 -6.14 11.68 -3.14
N GLN A 180 -6.24 10.45 -3.67
CA GLN A 180 -6.67 9.29 -2.91
C GLN A 180 -5.67 8.93 -1.79
N SER A 181 -4.36 9.04 -2.03
CA SER A 181 -3.35 8.77 -1.01
C SER A 181 -3.41 9.78 0.15
N ILE A 182 -3.61 11.07 -0.15
CA ILE A 182 -3.79 12.11 0.87
C ILE A 182 -5.12 11.93 1.60
N ALA A 183 -6.19 11.53 0.90
CA ALA A 183 -7.51 11.30 1.49
C ALA A 183 -7.49 10.23 2.60
N GLN A 184 -6.56 9.29 2.55
CA GLN A 184 -6.38 8.26 3.60
C GLN A 184 -5.73 8.77 4.89
N ASP A 185 -5.53 10.07 5.04
CA ASP A 185 -4.89 10.72 6.19
C ASP A 185 -3.56 10.05 6.62
N PRO A 186 -2.47 10.32 5.93
CA PRO A 186 -1.20 9.65 6.18
C PRO A 186 -0.55 10.02 7.52
N ARG A 187 -1.12 10.98 8.26
CA ARG A 187 -0.58 11.41 9.56
C ARG A 187 -0.56 10.27 10.57
N PRO A 188 0.43 10.24 11.47
CA PRO A 188 0.32 9.44 12.69
C PRO A 188 -0.93 9.82 13.49
N ALA A 189 -1.67 8.83 13.99
CA ALA A 189 -2.97 9.01 14.64
C ALA A 189 -2.99 9.99 15.84
N TYR A 190 -1.82 10.27 16.44
CA TYR A 190 -1.64 11.20 17.56
C TYR A 190 -1.20 12.60 17.14
N GLN A 191 -0.97 12.85 15.84
CA GLN A 191 -0.51 14.14 15.34
C GLN A 191 -1.68 14.97 14.80
N ASN A 192 -2.11 15.92 15.58
CA ASN A 192 -3.00 16.99 15.13
C ASN A 192 -2.31 18.33 15.41
N ILE A 193 -1.34 18.70 14.58
CA ILE A 193 -0.55 19.93 14.73
C ILE A 193 -1.11 20.95 13.74
N PRO A 194 -1.78 22.02 14.20
CA PRO A 194 -2.31 23.05 13.31
C PRO A 194 -1.23 23.66 12.42
N LYS A 195 -1.58 23.96 11.17
CA LYS A 195 -0.73 24.62 10.18
C LYS A 195 0.55 23.86 9.79
N ARG A 196 0.74 22.61 10.26
CA ARG A 196 1.89 21.81 9.86
C ARG A 196 1.81 21.50 8.36
N VAL A 197 2.93 21.69 7.67
CA VAL A 197 3.11 21.22 6.30
C VAL A 197 3.63 19.78 6.37
N TYR A 198 2.93 18.89 5.68
CA TYR A 198 3.36 17.50 5.46
C TYR A 198 3.95 17.40 4.06
N VAL A 199 4.98 16.58 3.92
CA VAL A 199 5.66 16.34 2.64
C VAL A 199 5.58 14.85 2.34
N MET A 200 5.11 14.51 1.15
CA MET A 200 4.96 13.14 0.67
C MET A 200 5.60 13.00 -0.70
N ASN A 201 6.47 12.00 -0.85
CA ASN A 201 7.01 11.62 -2.15
C ASN A 201 6.17 10.47 -2.71
N ILE A 202 5.55 10.69 -3.86
CA ILE A 202 4.67 9.73 -4.53
C ILE A 202 4.89 9.82 -6.04
N ALA A 203 5.05 8.66 -6.69
CA ALA A 203 5.52 8.60 -8.08
C ALA A 203 6.79 9.45 -8.27
N ASP A 204 6.76 10.39 -9.19
CA ASP A 204 7.87 11.30 -9.50
C ASP A 204 7.69 12.69 -8.86
N TYR A 205 6.87 12.80 -7.81
CA TYR A 205 6.49 14.09 -7.24
C TYR A 205 6.74 14.18 -5.73
N GLU A 206 7.25 15.32 -5.28
CA GLU A 206 7.15 15.79 -3.91
C GLU A 206 5.87 16.63 -3.78
N VAL A 207 4.97 16.19 -2.90
CA VAL A 207 3.67 16.83 -2.64
C VAL A 207 3.68 17.42 -1.24
N GLN A 208 3.47 18.74 -1.13
CA GLN A 208 3.33 19.42 0.17
C GLN A 208 1.86 19.78 0.41
N PHE A 209 1.36 19.44 1.59
CA PHE A 209 -0.03 19.69 1.94
C PHE A 209 -0.21 20.01 3.43
N ARG A 210 -1.34 20.64 3.77
CA ARG A 210 -1.79 20.90 5.13
C ARG A 210 -3.12 20.23 5.36
N ILE A 211 -3.40 19.88 6.61
CA ILE A 211 -4.69 19.27 6.97
C ILE A 211 -5.33 20.10 8.09
N GLU A 212 -6.52 20.59 7.83
CA GLU A 212 -7.35 21.33 8.77
C GLU A 212 -8.82 20.90 8.61
N ASN A 213 -9.53 20.67 9.69
CA ASN A 213 -10.98 20.36 9.72
C ASN A 213 -11.41 19.26 8.72
N LYS A 214 -10.68 18.13 8.69
CA LYS A 214 -10.89 17.01 7.75
C LYS A 214 -10.72 17.36 6.27
N CYS A 215 -10.08 18.47 5.97
CA CYS A 215 -9.73 18.88 4.61
C CYS A 215 -8.20 18.95 4.47
N ALA A 216 -7.65 18.30 3.46
CA ALA A 216 -6.27 18.41 3.06
C ALA A 216 -6.15 19.39 1.90
N THR A 217 -5.30 20.39 2.04
CA THR A 217 -5.02 21.37 0.98
C THR A 217 -3.60 21.12 0.45
N VAL A 218 -3.49 20.73 -0.82
CA VAL A 218 -2.20 20.65 -1.53
C VAL A 218 -1.74 22.07 -1.85
N ILE A 219 -0.55 22.41 -1.35
CA ILE A 219 -0.01 23.78 -1.43
C ILE A 219 1.21 23.89 -2.34
N LYS A 220 1.87 22.77 -2.63
CA LYS A 220 3.01 22.72 -3.54
C LYS A 220 3.13 21.33 -4.16
N LEU A 221 3.50 21.29 -5.42
CA LEU A 221 3.88 20.11 -6.17
C LEU A 221 5.21 20.39 -6.88
N SER A 222 6.15 19.47 -6.77
CA SER A 222 7.44 19.56 -7.44
C SER A 222 7.82 18.21 -8.01
N LYS A 223 8.30 18.13 -9.24
CA LYS A 223 8.85 16.92 -9.82
C LYS A 223 10.23 16.64 -9.19
N ILE A 224 10.53 15.38 -8.82
CA ILE A 224 11.78 14.93 -8.18
C ILE A 224 12.58 14.05 -9.13
#